data_f1ed72fad9c42bd840c0b0acb3d070f5
#
_entry.id   f1ed72fad9c42bd840c0b0acb3d070f5
#
_cell.length_a   1.000
_cell.length_b   1.000
_cell.length_c   1.000
_cell.angle_alpha   90.00
_cell.angle_beta   90.00
_cell.angle_gamma   90.00
#
_symmetry.space_group_name_H-M   'P 1'
#
loop_
_entity.id
_entity.type
_entity.pdbx_description
1 polymer ?
#
loop_
_entity_poly.entity_id
_entity_poly.type
_entity_poly.pdbx_seq_one_letter_code
_entity_poly.pdbx_strand_id
1 'polypeptide(L)'
;MNILEVKNLNMSYKTIDGEVEAVKDVSFTLKEGESFGIVGESGCGKTSVAMSLLQLQADNGKITNGEIIFDGKNIVGLSESELREVRWSGISIVFQGAMNSWNPVVKIGEQIREAMREHYPDKTKEE
;
A
#
# COMPACT_ATOMS: atom_id res chain seq x y z
N MET A 1 17.93 -9.30 -7.72
CA MET A 1 16.84 -10.04 -7.09
C MET A 1 15.56 -9.25 -7.27
N ASN A 2 14.39 -9.87 -7.47
CA ASN A 2 13.13 -9.13 -7.53
C ASN A 2 12.70 -8.82 -6.10
N ILE A 3 12.51 -7.55 -5.78
CA ILE A 3 12.02 -7.12 -4.47
C ILE A 3 10.49 -7.13 -4.42
N LEU A 4 9.84 -6.88 -5.57
CA LEU A 4 8.39 -6.90 -5.71
C LEU A 4 8.01 -7.62 -7.02
N GLU A 5 7.06 -8.54 -6.92
CA GLU A 5 6.45 -9.19 -8.07
C GLU A 5 4.93 -9.11 -7.93
N VAL A 6 4.28 -8.56 -8.93
CA VAL A 6 2.82 -8.54 -9.05
C VAL A 6 2.44 -9.46 -10.19
N LYS A 7 1.53 -10.41 -9.93
CA LYS A 7 1.11 -11.44 -10.89
C LYS A 7 -0.40 -11.48 -11.01
N ASN A 8 -0.88 -11.23 -12.23
CA ASN A 8 -2.30 -11.31 -12.60
C ASN A 8 -3.24 -10.60 -11.61
N LEU A 9 -2.82 -9.44 -11.11
CA LEU A 9 -3.57 -8.68 -10.12
C LEU A 9 -4.88 -8.18 -10.71
N ASN A 10 -5.97 -8.53 -10.05
CA ASN A 10 -7.31 -8.02 -10.31
C ASN A 10 -7.89 -7.43 -9.04
N MET A 11 -8.53 -6.28 -9.17
CA MET A 11 -9.12 -5.57 -8.05
C MET A 11 -10.41 -4.87 -8.48
N SER A 12 -11.45 -5.01 -7.68
CA SER A 12 -12.77 -4.44 -7.95
C SER A 12 -13.29 -3.63 -6.77
N TYR A 13 -14.16 -2.67 -7.07
CA TYR A 13 -14.94 -1.93 -6.09
C TYR A 13 -16.41 -2.33 -6.17
N LYS A 14 -17.03 -2.59 -5.02
CA LYS A 14 -18.48 -2.74 -4.91
C LYS A 14 -19.13 -1.36 -4.96
N THR A 15 -20.12 -1.20 -5.84
CA THR A 15 -20.94 0.01 -5.96
C THR A 15 -22.42 -0.34 -5.82
N ILE A 16 -23.29 0.67 -5.76
CA ILE A 16 -24.75 0.49 -5.69
C ILE A 16 -25.26 -0.23 -6.95
N ASP A 17 -24.64 0.04 -8.09
CA ASP A 17 -25.03 -0.51 -9.41
C ASP A 17 -24.34 -1.82 -9.76
N GLY A 18 -23.50 -2.36 -8.84
CA GLY A 18 -22.77 -3.61 -9.06
C GLY A 18 -21.28 -3.50 -8.73
N GLU A 19 -20.47 -4.32 -9.38
CA GLU A 19 -19.03 -4.40 -9.18
C GLU A 19 -18.29 -3.72 -10.36
N VAL A 20 -17.35 -2.84 -10.02
CA VAL A 20 -16.50 -2.14 -11.00
C VAL A 20 -15.08 -2.66 -10.88
N GLU A 21 -14.59 -3.30 -11.94
CA GLU A 21 -13.23 -3.78 -12.05
C GLU A 21 -12.28 -2.59 -12.30
N ALA A 22 -11.47 -2.24 -11.30
CA ALA A 22 -10.55 -1.10 -11.34
C ALA A 22 -9.14 -1.51 -11.78
N VAL A 23 -8.74 -2.75 -11.52
CA VAL A 23 -7.47 -3.34 -11.94
C VAL A 23 -7.76 -4.68 -12.58
N LYS A 24 -7.22 -4.90 -13.78
CA LYS A 24 -7.46 -6.10 -14.57
C LYS A 24 -6.15 -6.68 -15.07
N ASP A 25 -5.85 -7.90 -14.63
CA ASP A 25 -4.73 -8.73 -15.08
C ASP A 25 -3.39 -7.98 -15.17
N VAL A 26 -3.08 -7.21 -14.12
CA VAL A 26 -1.85 -6.41 -14.07
C VAL A 26 -0.70 -7.26 -13.53
N SER A 27 0.39 -7.33 -14.28
CA SER A 27 1.61 -8.05 -13.89
C SER A 27 2.84 -7.20 -14.17
N PHE A 28 3.74 -7.11 -13.19
CA PHE A 28 5.04 -6.46 -13.33
C PHE A 28 6.00 -6.93 -12.24
N THR A 29 7.28 -6.66 -12.42
CA THR A 29 8.32 -6.94 -11.43
C THR A 29 9.16 -5.69 -11.19
N LEU A 30 9.66 -5.54 -9.98
CA LEU A 30 10.59 -4.50 -9.58
C LEU A 30 11.81 -5.15 -8.94
N LYS A 31 13.01 -4.81 -9.43
CA LYS A 31 14.27 -5.28 -8.86
C LYS A 31 14.75 -4.31 -7.77
N GLU A 32 15.56 -4.83 -6.89
CA GLU A 32 16.24 -4.01 -5.89
C GLU A 32 17.04 -2.88 -6.56
N GLY A 33 16.88 -1.63 -6.06
CA GLY A 33 17.51 -0.43 -6.61
C GLY A 33 16.92 0.09 -7.92
N GLU A 34 15.86 -0.52 -8.45
CA GLU A 34 15.20 -0.11 -9.67
C GLU A 34 14.13 0.96 -9.42
N SER A 35 13.95 1.86 -10.39
CA SER A 35 12.82 2.79 -10.44
C SER A 35 11.81 2.31 -11.47
N PHE A 36 10.54 2.24 -11.10
CA PHE A 36 9.46 1.78 -11.96
C PHE A 36 8.33 2.82 -12.02
N GLY A 37 7.88 3.15 -13.23
CA GLY A 37 6.82 4.13 -13.47
C GLY A 37 5.53 3.47 -13.98
N ILE A 38 4.39 3.80 -13.36
CA ILE A 38 3.05 3.43 -13.85
C ILE A 38 2.43 4.67 -14.49
N VAL A 39 2.17 4.60 -15.78
CA VAL A 39 1.65 5.71 -16.58
C VAL A 39 0.26 5.34 -17.11
N GLY A 40 -0.61 6.33 -17.24
CA GLY A 40 -1.95 6.15 -17.79
C GLY A 40 -2.83 7.37 -17.53
N GLU A 41 -3.99 7.43 -18.18
CA GLU A 41 -4.96 8.50 -18.04
C GLU A 41 -5.55 8.58 -16.61
N SER A 42 -6.17 9.71 -16.28
CA SER A 42 -6.87 9.85 -15.00
C SER A 42 -8.00 8.81 -14.89
N GLY A 43 -8.11 8.18 -13.72
CA GLY A 43 -9.16 7.16 -13.47
C GLY A 43 -8.88 5.76 -14.05
N CYS A 44 -7.72 5.50 -14.66
CA CYS A 44 -7.41 4.18 -15.23
C CYS A 44 -6.88 3.14 -14.23
N GLY A 45 -6.98 3.39 -12.92
CA GLY A 45 -6.63 2.40 -11.89
C GLY A 45 -5.20 2.47 -11.33
N LYS A 46 -4.35 3.46 -11.71
CA LYS A 46 -2.98 3.60 -11.17
C LYS A 46 -2.95 3.64 -9.64
N THR A 47 -3.79 4.48 -9.05
CA THR A 47 -3.91 4.59 -7.58
C THR A 47 -4.44 3.28 -6.98
N SER A 48 -5.37 2.61 -7.64
CA SER A 48 -5.90 1.31 -7.20
C SER A 48 -4.80 0.24 -7.17
N VAL A 49 -3.90 0.22 -8.15
CA VAL A 49 -2.71 -0.65 -8.13
C VAL A 49 -1.83 -0.31 -6.92
N ALA A 50 -1.46 0.96 -6.74
CA ALA A 50 -0.61 1.38 -5.62
C ALA A 50 -1.23 1.05 -4.25
N MET A 51 -2.53 1.28 -4.07
CA MET A 51 -3.26 0.95 -2.84
C MET A 51 -3.34 -0.57 -2.61
N SER A 52 -3.45 -1.35 -3.68
CA SER A 52 -3.44 -2.81 -3.60
C SER A 52 -2.10 -3.36 -3.11
N LEU A 53 -0.96 -2.73 -3.47
CA LEU A 53 0.37 -3.14 -3.00
C LEU A 53 0.51 -3.06 -1.47
N LEU A 54 -0.23 -2.19 -0.83
CA LEU A 54 -0.24 -2.03 0.63
C LEU A 54 -1.50 -2.61 1.29
N GLN A 55 -2.42 -3.14 0.46
CA GLN A 55 -3.75 -3.56 0.89
C GLN A 55 -4.48 -2.46 1.70
N LEU A 56 -4.38 -1.21 1.21
CA LEU A 56 -5.02 -0.01 1.76
C LEU A 56 -6.16 0.49 0.85
N GLN A 57 -6.75 -0.37 0.04
CA GLN A 57 -7.93 -0.03 -0.75
C GLN A 57 -9.09 0.35 0.17
N ALA A 58 -10.01 1.16 -0.34
CA ALA A 58 -11.22 1.54 0.39
C ALA A 58 -12.05 0.29 0.80
N ASP A 59 -12.89 0.42 1.83
CA ASP A 59 -13.67 -0.69 2.41
C ASP A 59 -14.52 -1.46 1.40
N ASN A 60 -14.94 -0.78 0.33
CA ASN A 60 -15.68 -1.40 -0.77
C ASN A 60 -14.77 -2.00 -1.85
N GLY A 61 -13.44 -1.89 -1.71
CA GLY A 61 -12.45 -2.42 -2.64
C GLY A 61 -11.95 -3.79 -2.21
N LYS A 62 -11.75 -4.68 -3.16
CA LYS A 62 -11.25 -6.04 -2.91
C LYS A 62 -10.32 -6.51 -4.03
N ILE A 63 -9.19 -7.10 -3.65
CA ILE A 63 -8.38 -7.90 -4.57
C ILE A 63 -9.17 -9.19 -4.86
N THR A 64 -9.51 -9.40 -6.11
CA THR A 64 -10.34 -10.53 -6.54
C THR A 64 -9.52 -11.70 -7.04
N ASN A 65 -8.32 -11.44 -7.55
CA ASN A 65 -7.38 -12.46 -8.03
C ASN A 65 -5.96 -11.89 -8.07
N GLY A 66 -4.98 -12.78 -8.15
CA GLY A 66 -3.57 -12.46 -8.32
C GLY A 66 -2.76 -12.52 -7.04
N GLU A 67 -1.47 -12.28 -7.19
CA GLU A 67 -0.49 -12.33 -6.12
C GLU A 67 0.34 -11.03 -6.10
N ILE A 68 0.72 -10.63 -4.91
CA ILE A 68 1.69 -9.57 -4.66
C ILE A 68 2.77 -10.17 -3.78
N ILE A 69 3.92 -10.43 -4.37
CA ILE A 69 5.06 -11.06 -3.69
C ILE A 69 6.07 -9.97 -3.37
N PHE A 70 6.26 -9.72 -2.10
CA PHE A 70 7.25 -8.78 -1.57
C PHE A 70 8.33 -9.54 -0.80
N ASP A 71 9.57 -9.35 -1.18
CA ASP A 71 10.73 -10.07 -0.59
C ASP A 71 10.51 -11.59 -0.47
N GLY A 72 9.96 -12.19 -1.52
CA GLY A 72 9.66 -13.62 -1.62
C GLY A 72 8.40 -14.09 -0.88
N LYS A 73 7.69 -13.22 -0.16
CA LYS A 73 6.45 -13.55 0.57
C LYS A 73 5.22 -12.96 -0.14
N ASN A 74 4.21 -13.80 -0.43
CA ASN A 74 2.93 -13.29 -0.91
C ASN A 74 2.21 -12.55 0.22
N ILE A 75 1.90 -11.27 -0.01
CA ILE A 75 1.25 -10.42 0.98
C ILE A 75 -0.27 -10.33 0.79
N VAL A 76 -0.82 -10.89 -0.28
CA VAL A 76 -2.28 -10.97 -0.47
C VAL A 76 -2.87 -11.98 0.52
N GLY A 77 -3.86 -11.54 1.29
CA GLY A 77 -4.55 -12.39 2.28
C GLY A 77 -3.85 -12.53 3.63
N LEU A 78 -2.78 -11.77 3.86
CA LEU A 78 -2.18 -11.68 5.20
C LEU A 78 -3.15 -10.99 6.18
N SER A 79 -3.03 -11.34 7.45
CA SER A 79 -3.72 -10.65 8.54
C SER A 79 -3.22 -9.21 8.70
N GLU A 80 -4.01 -8.36 9.34
CA GLU A 80 -3.62 -6.96 9.58
C GLU A 80 -2.32 -6.86 10.41
N SER A 81 -2.09 -7.76 11.36
CA SER A 81 -0.85 -7.81 12.14
C SER A 81 0.38 -8.13 11.27
N GLU A 82 0.26 -9.06 10.33
CA GLU A 82 1.35 -9.40 9.41
C GLU A 82 1.59 -8.28 8.38
N LEU A 83 0.53 -7.61 7.91
CA LEU A 83 0.65 -6.46 7.02
C LEU A 83 1.34 -5.26 7.68
N ARG A 84 1.18 -5.06 8.99
CA ARG A 84 1.89 -4.00 9.72
C ARG A 84 3.41 -4.18 9.69
N GLU A 85 3.90 -5.40 9.70
CA GLU A 85 5.33 -5.69 9.57
C GLU A 85 5.87 -5.31 8.18
N VAL A 86 5.06 -5.51 7.14
CA VAL A 86 5.42 -5.16 5.75
C VAL A 86 5.30 -3.66 5.50
N ARG A 87 4.23 -3.04 6.02
CA ARG A 87 4.03 -1.59 5.95
C ARG A 87 5.08 -0.87 6.78
N TRP A 88 5.49 0.29 6.36
CA TRP A 88 6.52 1.12 6.96
C TRP A 88 7.96 0.63 6.73
N SER A 89 8.33 -0.54 7.22
CA SER A 89 9.71 -1.05 7.08
C SER A 89 10.01 -1.64 5.71
N GLY A 90 9.02 -2.27 5.08
CA GLY A 90 9.14 -2.88 3.77
C GLY A 90 8.63 -1.97 2.66
N ILE A 91 7.34 -1.64 2.69
CA ILE A 91 6.69 -0.81 1.68
C ILE A 91 6.06 0.40 2.35
N SER A 92 6.34 1.58 1.83
CA SER A 92 5.68 2.83 2.26
C SER A 92 5.09 3.57 1.07
N ILE A 93 4.14 4.48 1.32
CA ILE A 93 3.50 5.29 0.30
C ILE A 93 3.59 6.77 0.65
N VAL A 94 3.87 7.59 -0.35
CA VAL A 94 3.72 9.05 -0.26
C VAL A 94 2.53 9.45 -1.10
N PHE A 95 1.47 9.94 -0.45
CA PHE A 95 0.25 10.34 -1.14
C PHE A 95 0.41 11.67 -1.86
N GLN A 96 -0.34 11.84 -2.95
CA GLN A 96 -0.54 13.14 -3.56
C GLN A 96 -1.25 14.05 -2.54
N GLY A 97 -0.72 15.25 -2.34
CA GLY A 97 -1.28 16.18 -1.34
C GLY A 97 -0.90 15.85 0.11
N ALA A 98 0.25 15.21 0.33
CA ALA A 98 0.77 14.83 1.66
C ALA A 98 0.77 15.98 2.70
N MET A 99 0.76 17.24 2.26
CA MET A 99 0.63 18.42 3.15
C MET A 99 -0.65 18.42 4.00
N ASN A 100 -1.71 17.75 3.53
CA ASN A 100 -2.99 17.64 4.24
C ASN A 100 -3.09 16.38 5.13
N SER A 101 -2.04 15.58 5.21
CA SER A 101 -2.03 14.32 5.96
C SER A 101 -1.87 14.52 7.47
N TRP A 102 -1.40 15.70 7.89
CA TRP A 102 -1.22 16.03 9.29
C TRP A 102 -2.54 16.45 9.94
N ASN A 103 -2.82 15.89 11.11
CA ASN A 103 -3.93 16.34 11.93
C ASN A 103 -3.61 17.74 12.52
N PRO A 104 -4.36 18.80 12.16
CA PRO A 104 -4.03 20.17 12.55
C PRO A 104 -4.20 20.45 14.06
N VAL A 105 -4.93 19.61 14.80
CA VAL A 105 -5.16 19.77 16.24
C VAL A 105 -4.18 18.99 17.11
N VAL A 106 -3.29 18.21 16.50
CA VAL A 106 -2.26 17.43 17.19
C VAL A 106 -0.88 17.95 16.82
N LYS A 107 -0.01 18.12 17.78
CA LYS A 107 1.38 18.58 17.54
C LYS A 107 2.09 17.61 16.60
N ILE A 108 2.82 18.13 15.61
CA ILE A 108 3.56 17.34 14.62
C ILE A 108 4.50 16.32 15.28
N GLY A 109 5.23 16.75 16.33
CA GLY A 109 6.11 15.84 17.07
C GLY A 109 5.39 14.66 17.74
N GLU A 110 4.12 14.82 18.13
CA GLU A 110 3.35 13.69 18.67
C GLU A 110 2.96 12.70 17.57
N GLN A 111 2.56 13.19 16.39
CA GLN A 111 2.21 12.35 15.26
C GLN A 111 3.41 11.55 14.75
N ILE A 112 4.61 12.16 14.72
CA ILE A 112 5.85 11.44 14.38
C ILE A 112 6.17 10.38 15.45
N ARG A 113 6.07 10.74 16.73
CA ARG A 113 6.32 9.80 17.83
C ARG A 113 5.34 8.63 17.86
N GLU A 114 4.10 8.85 17.49
CA GLU A 114 3.10 7.78 17.41
C GLU A 114 3.55 6.68 16.41
N ALA A 115 3.96 7.08 15.21
CA ALA A 115 4.50 6.14 14.22
C ALA A 115 5.77 5.43 14.73
N MET A 116 6.66 6.16 15.42
CA MET A 116 7.87 5.56 15.99
C MET A 116 7.56 4.55 17.10
N ARG A 117 6.61 4.83 17.98
CA ARG A 117 6.20 3.90 19.04
C ARG A 117 5.58 2.62 18.50
N GLU A 118 4.83 2.71 17.41
CA GLU A 118 4.22 1.53 16.77
C GLU A 118 5.29 0.58 16.21
N HIS A 119 6.37 1.13 15.62
CA HIS A 119 7.39 0.33 14.95
C HIS A 119 8.65 0.08 15.80
N TYR A 120 8.88 0.91 16.82
CA TYR A 120 10.04 0.84 17.71
C TYR A 120 9.61 1.05 19.18
N PRO A 121 8.85 0.11 19.76
CA PRO A 121 8.27 0.28 21.11
C PRO A 121 9.33 0.42 22.21
N ASP A 122 10.53 -0.10 21.98
CA ASP A 122 11.63 -0.06 22.97
C ASP A 122 12.41 1.27 22.97
N LYS A 123 12.11 2.19 22.04
CA LYS A 123 12.76 3.49 21.95
C LYS A 123 12.19 4.46 22.98
N THR A 124 13.07 5.19 23.69
CA THR A 124 12.69 6.22 24.64
C THR A 124 12.36 7.55 23.96
N LYS A 125 11.84 8.54 24.71
CA LYS A 125 11.58 9.88 24.19
C LYS A 125 12.84 10.67 23.82
N GLU A 126 13.99 10.24 24.32
CA GLU A 126 15.28 10.90 24.15
C GLU A 126 16.08 10.33 22.97
N GLU A 127 15.73 9.16 22.50
CA GLU A 127 16.26 8.51 21.30
C GLU A 127 15.42 8.83 20.05
#